data_317eb641acd17a401f2bd0def17891df
#
_entry.id   317eb641acd17a401f2bd0def17891df
#
_cell.length_a   1.000
_cell.length_b   1.000
_cell.length_c   1.000
_cell.angle_alpha   90.00
_cell.angle_beta   90.00
_cell.angle_gamma   90.00
#
_symmetry.space_group_name_H-M   'P 1'
#
loop_
_entity.id
_entity.type
_entity.pdbx_description
1 polymer ?
#
loop_
_entity_poly.entity_id
_entity_poly.type
_entity_poly.pdbx_seq_one_letter_code
_entity_poly.pdbx_strand_id
1 'polypeptide(L)'
;SMGADGKGNIGRSGMLDQADIVIGSFSKTFASNGGFVSVKDTYAAEYLRYYSAPHTFTNALSPVQAAGVLAALEIVRSEEGRARRERLMDNVLYLRNEMTKAGLEVLGEPSPIVPVRLGSEAVGRLVARQLPRFGGLANLVEYPAVPRGDSRFRFQVMADHTHEDIDAVVKALAAAMRAGTQEALSIERDGDNNAHGRAGH
;
A
#
# COMPACT_ATOMS: atom_id res chain seq x y z
N SER A 1 3.70 -13.45 -0.09
CA SER A 1 2.84 -14.23 0.82
C SER A 1 1.34 -14.06 0.54
N MET A 2 0.98 -13.59 -0.64
CA MET A 2 -0.40 -13.50 -1.13
C MET A 2 -0.84 -14.82 -1.79
N GLY A 3 -2.18 -14.98 -1.99
CA GLY A 3 -2.77 -16.19 -2.59
C GLY A 3 -2.89 -17.35 -1.60
N ALA A 4 -3.66 -18.38 -1.97
CA ALA A 4 -4.00 -19.51 -1.10
C ALA A 4 -2.76 -20.18 -0.48
N ASP A 5 -1.73 -20.40 -1.30
CA ASP A 5 -0.49 -21.07 -0.87
C ASP A 5 0.60 -20.11 -0.37
N GLY A 6 0.34 -18.81 -0.26
CA GLY A 6 1.34 -17.83 0.13
C GLY A 6 2.44 -17.55 -0.91
N LYS A 7 2.28 -18.03 -2.15
CA LYS A 7 3.27 -17.91 -3.24
C LYS A 7 3.34 -16.51 -3.87
N GLY A 8 2.56 -15.54 -3.36
CA GLY A 8 2.54 -14.17 -3.86
C GLY A 8 1.76 -14.00 -5.16
N ASN A 9 1.90 -12.83 -5.77
CA ASN A 9 1.19 -12.53 -7.03
C ASN A 9 1.59 -13.45 -8.17
N ILE A 10 2.85 -13.81 -8.26
CA ILE A 10 3.35 -14.74 -9.28
C ILE A 10 2.65 -16.11 -9.20
N GLY A 11 2.41 -16.62 -7.97
CA GLY A 11 1.65 -17.86 -7.77
C GLY A 11 0.17 -17.69 -8.11
N ARG A 12 -0.44 -16.55 -7.74
CA ARG A 12 -1.84 -16.23 -8.09
C ARG A 12 -2.07 -16.16 -9.61
N SER A 13 -1.10 -15.68 -10.35
CA SER A 13 -1.18 -15.54 -11.82
C SER A 13 -0.81 -16.81 -12.56
N GLY A 14 -0.43 -17.89 -11.87
CA GLY A 14 0.03 -19.13 -12.52
C GLY A 14 1.34 -18.98 -13.32
N MET A 15 2.13 -17.94 -13.03
CA MET A 15 3.33 -17.57 -13.79
C MET A 15 4.64 -18.07 -13.16
N LEU A 16 4.57 -18.84 -12.06
CA LEU A 16 5.76 -19.23 -11.30
C LEU A 16 6.78 -19.99 -12.18
N ASP A 17 6.29 -20.90 -13.02
CA ASP A 17 7.14 -21.69 -13.91
C ASP A 17 7.57 -20.95 -15.18
N GLN A 18 7.01 -19.77 -15.45
CA GLN A 18 7.32 -18.98 -16.64
C GLN A 18 8.33 -17.87 -16.34
N ALA A 19 8.51 -17.49 -15.07
CA ALA A 19 9.46 -16.47 -14.68
C ALA A 19 10.89 -17.04 -14.66
N ASP A 20 11.81 -16.37 -15.35
CA ASP A 20 13.23 -16.73 -15.33
C ASP A 20 13.94 -16.24 -14.06
N ILE A 21 13.51 -15.08 -13.56
CA ILE A 21 14.05 -14.44 -12.36
C ILE A 21 12.90 -14.01 -11.45
N VAL A 22 12.97 -14.39 -10.18
CA VAL A 22 12.03 -13.94 -9.13
C VAL A 22 12.81 -13.20 -8.05
N ILE A 23 12.38 -11.98 -7.74
CA ILE A 23 12.98 -11.14 -6.71
C ILE A 23 11.97 -10.96 -5.57
N GLY A 24 12.44 -11.10 -4.34
CA GLY A 24 11.63 -10.87 -3.15
C GLY A 24 12.34 -10.04 -2.10
N SER A 25 11.57 -9.29 -1.34
CA SER A 25 12.05 -8.49 -0.20
C SER A 25 11.57 -9.09 1.12
N PHE A 26 12.45 -9.12 2.11
CA PHE A 26 12.11 -9.53 3.47
C PHE A 26 11.63 -8.39 4.37
N SER A 27 11.62 -7.14 3.85
CA SER A 27 11.30 -5.95 4.65
C SER A 27 9.79 -5.69 4.87
N LYS A 28 8.92 -6.60 4.46
CA LYS A 28 7.46 -6.48 4.62
C LYS A 28 6.91 -7.66 5.43
N THR A 29 6.28 -8.62 4.80
CA THR A 29 5.68 -9.81 5.48
C THR A 29 6.65 -10.55 6.39
N PHE A 30 7.93 -10.58 6.04
CA PHE A 30 8.95 -11.28 6.83
C PHE A 30 9.57 -10.42 7.95
N ALA A 31 9.18 -9.15 8.08
CA ALA A 31 9.60 -8.21 9.13
C ALA A 31 11.13 -8.20 9.38
N SER A 32 11.94 -8.33 8.31
CA SER A 32 13.40 -8.41 8.37
C SER A 32 14.03 -7.49 7.32
N ASN A 33 15.35 -7.52 7.20
CA ASN A 33 16.09 -6.83 6.15
C ASN A 33 16.45 -7.79 5.02
N GLY A 34 16.94 -7.24 3.90
CA GLY A 34 17.42 -8.01 2.77
C GLY A 34 16.30 -8.52 1.86
N GLY A 35 16.64 -9.55 1.12
CA GLY A 35 15.75 -10.15 0.15
C GLY A 35 16.40 -11.36 -0.49
N PHE A 36 15.79 -11.84 -1.57
CA PHE A 36 16.32 -12.95 -2.34
C PHE A 36 16.15 -12.72 -3.83
N VAL A 37 17.01 -13.34 -4.59
CA VAL A 37 16.87 -13.53 -6.03
C VAL A 37 16.88 -15.03 -6.30
N SER A 38 15.88 -15.52 -6.99
CA SER A 38 15.79 -16.91 -7.45
C SER A 38 15.83 -16.91 -8.97
N VAL A 39 16.68 -17.77 -9.53
CA VAL A 39 16.86 -17.92 -10.97
C VAL A 39 16.80 -19.40 -11.33
N LYS A 40 16.39 -19.74 -12.56
CA LYS A 40 16.36 -21.12 -13.05
C LYS A 40 17.74 -21.61 -13.49
N ASP A 41 18.53 -20.69 -14.04
CA ASP A 41 19.83 -21.01 -14.63
C ASP A 41 20.96 -20.81 -13.62
N THR A 42 21.80 -21.83 -13.45
CA THR A 42 22.96 -21.82 -12.58
C THR A 42 23.99 -20.76 -12.99
N TYR A 43 24.21 -20.57 -14.29
CA TYR A 43 25.15 -19.53 -14.78
C TYR A 43 24.66 -18.12 -14.45
N ALA A 44 23.34 -17.89 -14.53
CA ALA A 44 22.74 -16.64 -14.10
C ALA A 44 22.92 -16.42 -12.57
N ALA A 45 22.79 -17.47 -11.77
CA ALA A 45 23.04 -17.41 -10.32
C ALA A 45 24.48 -17.05 -9.99
N GLU A 46 25.46 -17.66 -10.69
CA GLU A 46 26.86 -17.34 -10.54
C GLU A 46 27.19 -15.92 -11.02
N TYR A 47 26.66 -15.52 -12.16
CA TYR A 47 26.82 -14.16 -12.66
C TYR A 47 26.34 -13.13 -11.64
N LEU A 48 25.14 -13.30 -11.08
CA LEU A 48 24.59 -12.42 -10.04
C LEU A 48 25.49 -12.39 -8.79
N ARG A 49 26.03 -13.54 -8.40
CA ARG A 49 26.93 -13.63 -7.23
C ARG A 49 28.19 -12.79 -7.39
N TYR A 50 28.78 -12.76 -8.58
CA TYR A 50 30.04 -12.06 -8.82
C TYR A 50 29.88 -10.63 -9.26
N TYR A 51 28.79 -10.30 -9.98
CA TYR A 51 28.62 -8.99 -10.63
C TYR A 51 27.52 -8.13 -10.03
N SER A 52 26.71 -8.65 -9.10
CA SER A 52 25.70 -7.85 -8.45
C SER A 52 26.32 -6.94 -7.39
N ALA A 53 26.29 -5.63 -7.62
CA ALA A 53 26.77 -4.65 -6.65
C ALA A 53 26.12 -4.79 -5.26
N PRO A 54 24.81 -4.99 -5.13
CA PRO A 54 24.19 -5.24 -3.82
C PRO A 54 24.71 -6.49 -3.10
N HIS A 55 25.15 -7.50 -3.83
CA HIS A 55 25.72 -8.72 -3.22
C HIS A 55 27.18 -8.50 -2.80
N THR A 56 27.97 -7.77 -3.60
CA THR A 56 29.39 -7.60 -3.39
C THR A 56 29.74 -6.49 -2.38
N PHE A 57 28.94 -5.40 -2.36
CA PHE A 57 29.25 -4.19 -1.59
C PHE A 57 28.32 -3.95 -0.39
N THR A 58 27.53 -4.93 0.03
CA THR A 58 26.73 -4.87 1.25
C THR A 58 27.10 -5.96 2.23
N ASN A 59 26.78 -5.74 3.51
CA ASN A 59 26.94 -6.79 4.51
C ASN A 59 25.95 -7.93 4.25
N ALA A 60 26.36 -9.14 4.55
CA ALA A 60 25.50 -10.32 4.49
C ALA A 60 24.34 -10.19 5.47
N LEU A 61 23.22 -10.84 5.15
CA LEU A 61 22.09 -11.01 6.08
C LEU A 61 22.60 -11.69 7.36
N SER A 62 22.36 -11.10 8.53
CA SER A 62 22.82 -11.66 9.79
C SER A 62 22.09 -12.98 10.13
N PRO A 63 22.71 -13.91 10.87
CA PRO A 63 22.05 -15.14 11.28
C PRO A 63 20.73 -14.91 12.05
N VAL A 64 20.67 -13.87 12.87
CA VAL A 64 19.44 -13.49 13.61
C VAL A 64 18.31 -13.09 12.67
N GLN A 65 18.63 -12.29 11.67
CA GLN A 65 17.66 -11.88 10.64
C GLN A 65 17.21 -13.07 9.79
N ALA A 66 18.14 -13.95 9.43
CA ALA A 66 17.83 -15.18 8.68
C ALA A 66 16.92 -16.11 9.49
N ALA A 67 17.15 -16.26 10.78
CA ALA A 67 16.29 -17.04 11.68
C ALA A 67 14.87 -16.45 11.75
N GLY A 68 14.75 -15.13 11.84
CA GLY A 68 13.44 -14.46 11.79
C GLY A 68 12.70 -14.70 10.47
N VAL A 69 13.41 -14.64 9.35
CA VAL A 69 12.83 -14.93 8.02
C VAL A 69 12.37 -16.38 7.93
N LEU A 70 13.15 -17.34 8.46
CA LEU A 70 12.78 -18.77 8.47
C LEU A 70 11.52 -18.99 9.31
N ALA A 71 11.44 -18.44 10.52
CA ALA A 71 10.26 -18.54 11.37
C ALA A 71 9.01 -17.94 10.67
N ALA A 72 9.15 -16.76 10.06
CA ALA A 72 8.06 -16.15 9.29
C ALA A 72 7.65 -17.01 8.08
N LEU A 73 8.59 -17.65 7.40
CA LEU A 73 8.31 -18.56 6.28
C LEU A 73 7.55 -19.81 6.75
N GLU A 74 7.89 -20.37 7.90
CA GLU A 74 7.15 -21.47 8.50
C GLU A 74 5.69 -21.09 8.75
N ILE A 75 5.44 -19.91 9.34
CA ILE A 75 4.08 -19.39 9.53
C ILE A 75 3.38 -19.22 8.18
N VAL A 76 4.01 -18.60 7.18
CA VAL A 76 3.42 -18.40 5.85
C VAL A 76 2.99 -19.71 5.22
N ARG A 77 3.71 -20.80 5.44
CA ARG A 77 3.43 -22.13 4.89
C ARG A 77 2.46 -22.95 5.73
N SER A 78 2.17 -22.52 6.94
CA SER A 78 1.30 -23.25 7.88
C SER A 78 -0.19 -22.95 7.66
N GLU A 79 -1.03 -23.70 8.36
CA GLU A 79 -2.48 -23.48 8.43
C GLU A 79 -2.82 -22.11 9.05
N GLU A 80 -2.03 -21.68 10.05
CA GLU A 80 -2.14 -20.33 10.61
C GLU A 80 -1.95 -19.25 9.54
N GLY A 81 -0.91 -19.40 8.73
CA GLY A 81 -0.65 -18.46 7.63
C GLY A 81 -1.77 -18.44 6.59
N ARG A 82 -2.41 -19.59 6.31
CA ARG A 82 -3.60 -19.66 5.47
C ARG A 82 -4.75 -18.89 6.07
N ALA A 83 -5.09 -19.15 7.32
CA ALA A 83 -6.17 -18.46 8.03
C ALA A 83 -5.93 -16.94 8.11
N ARG A 84 -4.67 -16.49 8.33
CA ARG A 84 -4.32 -15.07 8.31
C ARG A 84 -4.54 -14.43 6.93
N ARG A 85 -4.21 -15.12 5.84
CA ARG A 85 -4.45 -14.61 4.48
C ARG A 85 -5.92 -14.51 4.15
N GLU A 86 -6.74 -15.47 4.58
CA GLU A 86 -8.19 -15.45 4.42
C GLU A 86 -8.78 -14.23 5.15
N ARG A 87 -8.49 -14.08 6.45
CA ARG A 87 -8.94 -12.89 7.22
C ARG A 87 -8.48 -11.58 6.60
N LEU A 88 -7.23 -11.51 6.11
CA LEU A 88 -6.73 -10.33 5.42
C LEU A 88 -7.58 -9.99 4.20
N MET A 89 -7.92 -10.98 3.38
CA MET A 89 -8.73 -10.75 2.18
C MET A 89 -10.18 -10.41 2.52
N ASP A 90 -10.76 -11.01 3.56
CA ASP A 90 -12.09 -10.64 4.06
C ASP A 90 -12.09 -9.17 4.52
N ASN A 91 -11.11 -8.74 5.28
CA ASN A 91 -10.95 -7.36 5.71
C ASN A 91 -10.77 -6.40 4.52
N VAL A 92 -10.01 -6.80 3.50
CA VAL A 92 -9.84 -6.01 2.26
C VAL A 92 -11.18 -5.82 1.54
N LEU A 93 -11.94 -6.89 1.37
CA LEU A 93 -13.23 -6.84 0.69
C LEU A 93 -14.24 -6.02 1.50
N TYR A 94 -14.25 -6.19 2.82
CA TYR A 94 -15.10 -5.41 3.72
C TYR A 94 -14.77 -3.91 3.62
N LEU A 95 -13.49 -3.52 3.75
CA LEU A 95 -13.06 -2.12 3.64
C LEU A 95 -13.47 -1.52 2.30
N ARG A 96 -13.23 -2.21 1.19
CA ARG A 96 -13.59 -1.74 -0.16
C ARG A 96 -15.09 -1.51 -0.30
N ASN A 97 -15.90 -2.43 0.21
CA ASN A 97 -17.35 -2.34 0.19
C ASN A 97 -17.86 -1.14 1.02
N GLU A 98 -17.38 -0.99 2.24
CA GLU A 98 -17.79 0.12 3.11
C GLU A 98 -17.35 1.49 2.58
N MET A 99 -16.14 1.59 2.00
CA MET A 99 -15.69 2.81 1.30
C MET A 99 -16.58 3.14 0.10
N THR A 100 -16.93 2.15 -0.71
CA THR A 100 -17.82 2.34 -1.87
C THR A 100 -19.23 2.78 -1.42
N LYS A 101 -19.79 2.18 -0.37
CA LYS A 101 -21.07 2.61 0.22
C LYS A 101 -21.01 4.06 0.74
N ALA A 102 -19.87 4.48 1.25
CA ALA A 102 -19.64 5.85 1.69
C ALA A 102 -19.43 6.86 0.54
N GLY A 103 -19.52 6.42 -0.73
CA GLY A 103 -19.35 7.26 -1.92
C GLY A 103 -17.88 7.56 -2.25
N LEU A 104 -16.94 6.79 -1.71
CA LEU A 104 -15.50 6.93 -1.97
C LEU A 104 -15.10 6.11 -3.20
N GLU A 105 -14.26 6.67 -4.06
CA GLU A 105 -13.77 5.99 -5.25
C GLU A 105 -12.57 5.09 -4.92
N VAL A 106 -12.83 3.77 -4.85
CA VAL A 106 -11.81 2.76 -4.57
C VAL A 106 -11.23 2.23 -5.87
N LEU A 107 -9.91 2.33 -6.03
CA LEU A 107 -9.19 1.97 -7.24
C LEU A 107 -8.66 0.53 -7.21
N GLY A 108 -8.37 0.00 -8.41
CA GLY A 108 -7.69 -1.28 -8.61
C GLY A 108 -8.45 -2.51 -8.11
N GLU A 109 -7.81 -3.66 -8.25
CA GLU A 109 -8.33 -4.95 -7.82
C GLU A 109 -8.09 -5.20 -6.31
N PRO A 110 -8.86 -6.11 -5.67
CA PRO A 110 -8.67 -6.44 -4.27
C PRO A 110 -7.25 -6.91 -3.94
N SER A 111 -6.60 -6.17 -3.06
CA SER A 111 -5.26 -6.45 -2.54
C SER A 111 -5.11 -5.85 -1.13
N PRO A 112 -4.09 -6.23 -0.35
CA PRO A 112 -3.84 -5.62 0.96
C PRO A 112 -3.57 -4.12 0.93
N ILE A 113 -3.34 -3.57 -0.26
CA ILE A 113 -3.26 -2.13 -0.49
C ILE A 113 -4.54 -1.69 -1.17
N VAL A 114 -5.30 -0.83 -0.49
CA VAL A 114 -6.57 -0.28 -0.98
C VAL A 114 -6.36 1.20 -1.30
N PRO A 115 -6.23 1.55 -2.59
CA PRO A 115 -6.09 2.95 -3.00
C PRO A 115 -7.47 3.61 -3.08
N VAL A 116 -7.58 4.84 -2.55
CA VAL A 116 -8.79 5.65 -2.62
C VAL A 116 -8.47 7.01 -3.25
N ARG A 117 -9.15 7.35 -4.33
CA ARG A 117 -8.93 8.61 -5.07
C ARG A 117 -9.34 9.81 -4.24
N LEU A 118 -8.53 10.87 -4.28
CA LEU A 118 -8.79 12.16 -3.62
C LEU A 118 -8.96 13.30 -4.62
N GLY A 119 -8.46 13.13 -5.85
CA GLY A 119 -8.48 14.15 -6.90
C GLY A 119 -7.18 14.96 -6.97
N SER A 120 -7.29 16.31 -7.04
CA SER A 120 -6.12 17.17 -7.15
C SER A 120 -5.21 17.09 -5.93
N GLU A 121 -3.91 17.42 -6.12
CA GLU A 121 -2.92 17.42 -5.02
C GLU A 121 -3.31 18.41 -3.92
N ALA A 122 -3.91 19.55 -4.29
CA ALA A 122 -4.39 20.54 -3.33
C ALA A 122 -5.45 19.94 -2.40
N VAL A 123 -6.48 19.33 -2.96
CA VAL A 123 -7.52 18.63 -2.19
C VAL A 123 -6.91 17.47 -1.40
N GLY A 124 -6.07 16.64 -2.02
CA GLY A 124 -5.42 15.51 -1.38
C GLY A 124 -4.65 15.90 -0.11
N ARG A 125 -3.88 16.99 -0.15
CA ARG A 125 -3.13 17.51 1.01
C ARG A 125 -4.04 18.06 2.10
N LEU A 126 -5.13 18.74 1.74
CA LEU A 126 -6.12 19.22 2.72
C LEU A 126 -6.80 18.05 3.42
N VAL A 127 -7.25 17.04 2.67
CA VAL A 127 -7.84 15.83 3.23
C VAL A 127 -6.84 15.06 4.11
N ALA A 128 -5.58 14.96 3.68
CA ALA A 128 -4.53 14.29 4.46
C ALA A 128 -4.25 14.98 5.80
N ARG A 129 -4.34 16.30 5.85
CA ARG A 129 -4.25 17.09 7.10
C ARG A 129 -5.44 16.86 8.03
N GLN A 130 -6.61 16.61 7.47
CA GLN A 130 -7.83 16.40 8.26
C GLN A 130 -7.96 14.97 8.79
N LEU A 131 -7.50 13.96 8.04
CA LEU A 131 -7.72 12.56 8.39
C LEU A 131 -7.28 12.17 9.82
N PRO A 132 -6.09 12.56 10.32
CA PRO A 132 -5.69 12.26 11.69
C PRO A 132 -6.58 12.89 12.75
N ARG A 133 -7.21 14.04 12.46
CA ARG A 133 -8.12 14.73 13.38
C ARG A 133 -9.41 13.95 13.61
N PHE A 134 -9.77 13.08 12.64
CA PHE A 134 -10.91 12.15 12.74
C PHE A 134 -10.49 10.74 13.16
N GLY A 135 -9.21 10.54 13.55
CA GLY A 135 -8.70 9.26 14.04
C GLY A 135 -8.24 8.29 12.97
N GLY A 136 -8.16 8.69 11.69
CA GLY A 136 -7.68 7.85 10.60
C GLY A 136 -6.22 8.12 10.24
N LEU A 137 -5.53 7.09 9.75
CA LEU A 137 -4.17 7.20 9.22
C LEU A 137 -4.09 6.53 7.85
N ALA A 138 -3.48 7.21 6.88
CA ALA A 138 -3.19 6.66 5.56
C ALA A 138 -2.01 7.39 4.91
N ASN A 139 -1.36 6.75 3.96
CA ASN A 139 -0.29 7.37 3.19
C ASN A 139 -0.89 8.12 1.98
N LEU A 140 -0.64 9.43 1.90
CA LEU A 140 -0.91 10.21 0.71
C LEU A 140 0.10 9.85 -0.38
N VAL A 141 -0.41 9.58 -1.57
CA VAL A 141 0.37 9.34 -2.79
C VAL A 141 -0.05 10.38 -3.82
N GLU A 142 0.93 11.14 -4.33
CA GLU A 142 0.72 12.20 -5.30
C GLU A 142 1.83 12.20 -6.37
N TYR A 143 1.74 13.08 -7.34
CA TYR A 143 2.79 13.23 -8.35
C TYR A 143 4.20 13.36 -7.69
N PRO A 144 5.24 12.70 -8.21
CA PRO A 144 5.31 11.96 -9.47
C PRO A 144 4.97 10.46 -9.37
N ALA A 145 4.59 9.93 -8.20
CA ALA A 145 4.27 8.52 -8.03
C ALA A 145 2.93 8.12 -8.70
N VAL A 146 2.06 9.09 -8.93
CA VAL A 146 0.81 8.98 -9.69
C VAL A 146 0.69 10.18 -10.64
N PRO A 147 -0.16 10.13 -11.67
CA PRO A 147 -0.41 11.28 -12.54
C PRO A 147 -0.89 12.50 -11.77
N ARG A 148 -0.64 13.72 -12.33
CA ARG A 148 -1.17 14.96 -11.78
C ARG A 148 -2.70 14.93 -11.75
N GLY A 149 -3.28 15.44 -10.66
CA GLY A 149 -4.73 15.45 -10.47
C GLY A 149 -5.31 14.10 -10.04
N ASP A 150 -4.47 13.10 -9.76
CA ASP A 150 -4.88 11.74 -9.43
C ASP A 150 -4.32 11.30 -8.06
N SER A 151 -4.24 12.27 -7.12
CA SER A 151 -3.79 11.99 -5.76
C SER A 151 -4.73 10.98 -5.08
N ARG A 152 -4.19 10.15 -4.24
CA ARG A 152 -4.92 9.09 -3.57
C ARG A 152 -4.35 8.76 -2.21
N PHE A 153 -5.19 8.25 -1.31
CA PHE A 153 -4.68 7.54 -0.16
C PHE A 153 -4.35 6.09 -0.51
N ARG A 154 -3.30 5.58 0.13
CA ARG A 154 -2.92 4.17 0.12
C ARG A 154 -3.16 3.60 1.51
N PHE A 155 -4.31 2.95 1.70
CA PHE A 155 -4.60 2.20 2.91
C PHE A 155 -3.89 0.85 2.89
N GLN A 156 -3.37 0.44 4.03
CA GLN A 156 -2.72 -0.86 4.22
C GLN A 156 -3.58 -1.69 5.18
N VAL A 157 -4.15 -2.77 4.67
CA VAL A 157 -5.01 -3.64 5.44
C VAL A 157 -4.18 -4.76 6.06
N MET A 158 -4.48 -5.10 7.31
CA MET A 158 -3.85 -6.18 8.04
C MET A 158 -4.88 -7.24 8.43
N ALA A 159 -4.41 -8.48 8.64
CA ALA A 159 -5.27 -9.58 9.07
C ALA A 159 -5.86 -9.38 10.47
N ASP A 160 -5.19 -8.55 11.28
CA ASP A 160 -5.58 -8.29 12.67
C ASP A 160 -6.45 -7.04 12.83
N HIS A 161 -6.79 -6.33 11.74
CA HIS A 161 -7.82 -5.28 11.82
C HIS A 161 -9.17 -5.90 12.09
N THR A 162 -9.96 -5.25 12.93
CA THR A 162 -11.36 -5.60 13.19
C THR A 162 -12.30 -4.85 12.25
N HIS A 163 -13.55 -5.27 12.14
CA HIS A 163 -14.56 -4.52 11.40
C HIS A 163 -14.82 -3.14 12.03
N GLU A 164 -14.70 -3.02 13.35
CA GLU A 164 -14.81 -1.75 14.08
C GLU A 164 -13.70 -0.77 13.67
N ASP A 165 -12.46 -1.24 13.51
CA ASP A 165 -11.34 -0.43 13.02
C ASP A 165 -11.62 0.04 11.59
N ILE A 166 -12.13 -0.85 10.76
CA ILE A 166 -12.47 -0.55 9.36
C ILE A 166 -13.61 0.48 9.29
N ASP A 167 -14.67 0.30 10.04
CA ASP A 167 -15.79 1.24 10.12
C ASP A 167 -15.32 2.62 10.61
N ALA A 168 -14.45 2.63 11.61
CA ALA A 168 -13.90 3.87 12.15
C ALA A 168 -13.10 4.64 11.09
N VAL A 169 -12.21 3.97 10.35
CA VAL A 169 -11.41 4.63 9.30
C VAL A 169 -12.25 5.09 8.11
N VAL A 170 -13.30 4.35 7.73
CA VAL A 170 -14.24 4.78 6.67
C VAL A 170 -14.98 6.05 7.08
N LYS A 171 -15.50 6.11 8.31
CA LYS A 171 -16.15 7.31 8.86
C LYS A 171 -15.18 8.49 8.93
N ALA A 172 -13.96 8.25 9.41
CA ALA A 172 -12.91 9.27 9.47
C ALA A 172 -12.56 9.82 8.09
N LEU A 173 -12.41 8.96 7.09
CA LEU A 173 -12.11 9.37 5.72
C LEU A 173 -13.26 10.17 5.11
N ALA A 174 -14.50 9.72 5.26
CA ALA A 174 -15.67 10.44 4.76
C ALA A 174 -15.79 11.84 5.39
N ALA A 175 -15.49 11.98 6.69
CA ALA A 175 -15.45 13.27 7.37
C ALA A 175 -14.29 14.15 6.87
N ALA A 176 -13.09 13.58 6.71
CA ALA A 176 -11.91 14.28 6.21
C ALA A 176 -12.10 14.77 4.77
N MET A 177 -12.72 13.97 3.91
CA MET A 177 -13.06 14.34 2.54
C MET A 177 -13.99 15.56 2.51
N ARG A 178 -15.07 15.55 3.29
CA ARG A 178 -15.98 16.71 3.39
C ARG A 178 -15.25 17.97 3.85
N ALA A 179 -14.49 17.87 4.94
CA ALA A 179 -13.77 19.00 5.53
C ALA A 179 -12.69 19.55 4.57
N GLY A 180 -11.89 18.68 3.97
CA GLY A 180 -10.82 19.08 3.06
C GLY A 180 -11.34 19.68 1.75
N THR A 181 -12.42 19.12 1.18
CA THR A 181 -13.05 19.67 -0.03
C THR A 181 -13.70 21.05 0.25
N GLN A 182 -14.37 21.20 1.40
CA GLN A 182 -14.95 22.48 1.80
C GLN A 182 -13.88 23.56 1.99
N GLU A 183 -12.76 23.20 2.59
CA GLU A 183 -11.62 24.09 2.77
C GLU A 183 -11.00 24.50 1.41
N ALA A 184 -10.86 23.57 0.46
CA ALA A 184 -10.38 23.86 -0.88
C ALA A 184 -11.27 24.91 -1.58
N LEU A 185 -12.59 24.71 -1.54
CA LEU A 185 -13.57 25.64 -2.14
C LEU A 185 -13.54 27.02 -1.47
N SER A 186 -13.27 27.12 -0.17
CA SER A 186 -13.13 28.43 0.49
C SER A 186 -11.90 29.18 0.02
N ILE A 187 -10.77 28.48 -0.11
CA ILE A 187 -9.51 29.07 -0.60
C ILE A 187 -9.65 29.61 -2.04
N GLU A 188 -10.31 28.86 -2.91
CA GLU A 188 -10.58 29.29 -4.30
C GLU A 188 -11.42 30.58 -4.34
N ARG A 189 -12.51 30.64 -3.57
CA ARG A 189 -13.37 31.83 -3.49
C ARG A 189 -12.64 33.07 -3.00
N ASP A 190 -11.80 32.91 -1.98
CA ASP A 190 -11.04 34.05 -1.42
C ASP A 190 -9.94 34.50 -2.39
N GLY A 191 -9.37 33.59 -3.19
CA GLY A 191 -8.44 33.89 -4.27
C GLY A 191 -9.09 34.75 -5.40
N ASP A 192 -10.27 34.35 -5.83
CA ASP A 192 -11.03 35.06 -6.87
C ASP A 192 -11.46 36.46 -6.42
N ASN A 193 -11.92 36.60 -5.18
CA ASN A 193 -12.29 37.91 -4.61
C ASN A 193 -11.11 38.86 -4.53
N ASN A 194 -9.92 38.38 -4.18
CA ASN A 194 -8.70 39.19 -4.15
C ASN A 194 -8.18 39.58 -5.55
N ALA A 195 -8.41 38.75 -6.56
CA ALA A 195 -8.04 39.05 -7.94
C ALA A 195 -8.91 40.17 -8.53
N HIS A 196 -10.22 40.17 -8.27
CA HIS A 196 -11.16 41.23 -8.73
C HIS A 196 -10.98 42.53 -7.98
N GLY A 197 -10.61 42.53 -6.71
CA GLY A 197 -10.33 43.76 -5.94
C GLY A 197 -9.08 44.52 -6.38
N ARG A 198 -8.14 43.88 -7.05
CA ARG A 198 -6.91 44.51 -7.58
C ARG A 198 -7.02 45.08 -8.99
N ALA A 199 -8.06 44.72 -9.72
CA ALA A 199 -8.32 45.21 -11.09
C ALA A 199 -9.16 46.52 -11.14
N GLY A 200 -9.54 47.08 -9.98
CA GLY A 200 -10.40 48.26 -9.83
C GLY A 200 -9.70 49.53 -9.34
N HIS A 201 -8.35 49.58 -9.40
CA HIS A 201 -7.57 50.78 -9.06
C HIS A 201 -6.66 51.21 -10.17
#